data_39533da02e6e38ed28e4a00a680cdfb3
#
_entry.id   39533da02e6e38ed28e4a00a680cdfb3
#
_cell.length_a   1.000
_cell.length_b   1.000
_cell.length_c   1.000
_cell.angle_alpha   90.00
_cell.angle_beta   90.00
_cell.angle_gamma   90.00
#
_symmetry.space_group_name_H-M   'P 1'
#
loop_
_entity.id
_entity.type
_entity.pdbx_description
1 polymer ?
#
loop_
_entity_poly.entity_id
_entity_poly.type
_entity_poly.pdbx_seq_one_letter_code
_entity_poly.pdbx_strand_id
1 'polypeptide(L)'
;MSQNTAVAIRWVEQGYVPDRVVRVGIRRLLKARVLELESADTESTSDQTREFLATMRGAELAPLPEKANEQHYEVPAAFFGTVLGKNRKYSSCYWPEGVVSLDAAETASLDATCERAGLKDGQHVLELGCGWGSLTLFMAERYAGSLITALSNSNSQRKYIEGEARRRGLTNVRVITCDFNVYNADEQFDRIVSIEMFEHLRNWPRAFASVASWLKPNGRFFMHVFAHRDAPYPFVERDATDWMSKHFFSGGMMPSDDLALHCQDDLRLLQRWRWDGTHYQRTSAAWLHNMDAHRNELMPLFDSTYGDEANVWWTRWRLFFMSVEELFGYDDGQRWWVSHYLFEKRV
;
A
#
# COMPACT_ATOMS: atom_id res chain seq x y z
N MET A 1 13.43 26.51 4.06
CA MET A 1 13.11 26.10 5.44
C MET A 1 14.14 26.53 6.44
N SER A 2 13.75 26.82 7.70
CA SER A 2 14.69 27.20 8.73
C SER A 2 15.53 25.99 9.18
N GLN A 3 16.82 26.20 9.50
CA GLN A 3 17.68 25.20 10.15
C GLN A 3 17.00 24.55 11.37
N ASN A 4 16.09 25.27 12.02
CA ASN A 4 15.33 24.81 13.19
C ASN A 4 14.43 23.60 12.90
N THR A 5 13.82 23.48 11.71
CA THR A 5 12.95 22.35 11.37
C THR A 5 13.75 21.06 11.19
N ALA A 6 14.90 21.13 10.53
CA ALA A 6 15.78 19.98 10.36
C ALA A 6 16.33 19.46 11.71
N VAL A 7 16.65 20.39 12.63
CA VAL A 7 17.08 20.03 14.00
C VAL A 7 15.94 19.36 14.78
N ALA A 8 14.72 19.91 14.68
CA ALA A 8 13.56 19.32 15.36
C ALA A 8 13.26 17.89 14.87
N ILE A 9 13.30 17.65 13.56
CA ILE A 9 13.11 16.31 12.98
C ILE A 9 14.20 15.34 13.48
N ARG A 10 15.46 15.77 13.53
CA ARG A 10 16.54 14.95 14.07
C ARG A 10 16.30 14.56 15.54
N TRP A 11 15.80 15.47 16.36
CA TRP A 11 15.45 15.15 17.76
C TRP A 11 14.31 14.15 17.84
N VAL A 12 13.32 14.26 16.95
CA VAL A 12 12.24 13.27 16.83
C VAL A 12 12.80 11.91 16.46
N GLU A 13 13.66 11.80 15.45
CA GLU A 13 14.29 10.54 15.02
C GLU A 13 15.17 9.90 16.11
N GLN A 14 15.79 10.72 16.97
CA GLN A 14 16.55 10.25 18.13
C GLN A 14 15.66 9.80 19.30
N GLY A 15 14.35 9.93 19.20
CA GLY A 15 13.42 9.54 20.26
C GLY A 15 13.37 10.52 21.45
N TYR A 16 13.91 11.72 21.33
CA TYR A 16 13.93 12.72 22.40
C TYR A 16 12.60 13.46 22.57
N VAL A 17 11.69 13.34 21.61
CA VAL A 17 10.40 14.04 21.62
C VAL A 17 9.30 13.06 21.98
N PRO A 18 8.48 13.34 23.02
CA PRO A 18 7.35 12.46 23.38
C PRO A 18 6.32 12.32 22.25
N ASP A 19 5.75 11.13 22.07
CA ASP A 19 4.78 10.80 21.01
C ASP A 19 3.63 11.82 20.90
N ARG A 20 3.11 12.31 22.03
CA ARG A 20 2.04 13.32 22.05
C ARG A 20 2.45 14.61 21.30
N VAL A 21 3.70 15.03 21.44
CA VAL A 21 4.22 16.22 20.76
C VAL A 21 4.47 15.93 19.28
N VAL A 22 5.00 14.73 18.96
CA VAL A 22 5.17 14.25 17.58
C VAL A 22 3.83 14.26 16.85
N ARG A 23 2.77 13.68 17.45
CA ARG A 23 1.43 13.64 16.87
C ARG A 23 0.83 15.04 16.62
N VAL A 24 1.06 15.99 17.50
CA VAL A 24 0.66 17.40 17.29
C VAL A 24 1.40 17.97 16.07
N GLY A 25 2.70 17.67 15.93
CA GLY A 25 3.50 18.08 14.77
C GLY A 25 2.96 17.49 13.47
N ILE A 26 2.66 16.18 13.46
CA ILE A 26 2.09 15.49 12.28
C ILE A 26 0.75 16.13 11.90
N ARG A 27 -0.18 16.30 12.84
CA ARG A 27 -1.49 16.94 12.58
C ARG A 27 -1.36 18.36 12.03
N ARG A 28 -0.35 19.11 12.47
CA ARG A 28 -0.07 20.45 11.93
C ARG A 28 0.37 20.39 10.46
N LEU A 29 1.22 19.43 10.11
CA LEU A 29 1.64 19.21 8.73
C LEU A 29 0.46 18.75 7.85
N LEU A 30 -0.39 17.86 8.36
CA LEU A 30 -1.60 17.41 7.66
C LEU A 30 -2.57 18.58 7.42
N LYS A 31 -2.79 19.43 8.43
CA LYS A 31 -3.60 20.63 8.26
C LYS A 31 -3.04 21.57 7.19
N ALA A 32 -1.73 21.76 7.15
CA ALA A 32 -1.08 22.56 6.11
C ALA A 32 -1.27 21.93 4.72
N ARG A 33 -1.17 20.60 4.61
CA ARG A 33 -1.42 19.87 3.37
C ARG A 33 -2.87 20.02 2.90
N VAL A 34 -3.84 19.89 3.79
CA VAL A 34 -5.26 20.09 3.47
C VAL A 34 -5.49 21.51 2.93
N LEU A 35 -4.94 22.53 3.61
CA LEU A 35 -5.06 23.92 3.15
C LEU A 35 -4.40 24.15 1.78
N GLU A 36 -3.27 23.48 1.49
CA GLU A 36 -2.62 23.53 0.19
C GLU A 36 -3.52 22.93 -0.91
N LEU A 37 -4.13 21.78 -0.63
CA LEU A 37 -5.00 21.07 -1.57
C LEU A 37 -6.37 21.75 -1.76
N GLU A 38 -6.93 22.39 -0.72
CA GLU A 38 -8.22 23.08 -0.74
C GLU A 38 -8.10 24.57 -1.15
N SER A 39 -6.89 25.10 -1.29
CA SER A 39 -6.69 26.51 -1.68
C SER A 39 -7.12 26.84 -3.11
N ALA A 40 -7.33 25.81 -3.93
CA ALA A 40 -7.81 25.93 -5.30
C ALA A 40 -9.34 25.97 -5.36
N ASP A 41 -9.89 26.85 -6.20
CA ASP A 41 -11.30 26.78 -6.57
C ASP A 41 -11.59 25.52 -7.41
N THR A 42 -12.86 25.27 -7.73
CA THR A 42 -13.30 24.06 -8.45
C THR A 42 -12.64 23.94 -9.84
N GLU A 43 -12.44 25.05 -10.53
CA GLU A 43 -11.83 25.06 -11.87
C GLU A 43 -10.33 24.75 -11.76
N SER A 44 -9.64 25.39 -10.82
CA SER A 44 -8.21 25.14 -10.53
C SER A 44 -7.94 23.69 -10.10
N THR A 45 -8.82 23.10 -9.30
CA THR A 45 -8.70 21.68 -8.89
C THR A 45 -8.83 20.75 -10.10
N SER A 46 -9.76 21.05 -11.00
CA SER A 46 -9.96 20.32 -12.27
C SER A 46 -8.72 20.42 -13.17
N ASP A 47 -8.14 21.62 -13.27
CA ASP A 47 -6.93 21.87 -14.06
C ASP A 47 -5.73 21.14 -13.49
N GLN A 48 -5.53 21.17 -12.17
CA GLN A 48 -4.45 20.41 -11.48
C GLN A 48 -4.58 18.90 -11.74
N THR A 49 -5.77 18.35 -11.67
CA THR A 49 -5.99 16.92 -11.98
C THR A 49 -5.66 16.63 -13.45
N ARG A 50 -6.01 17.52 -14.37
CA ARG A 50 -5.70 17.39 -15.80
C ARG A 50 -4.21 17.45 -16.09
N GLU A 51 -3.49 18.39 -15.45
CA GLU A 51 -2.03 18.49 -15.54
C GLU A 51 -1.33 17.26 -14.94
N PHE A 52 -1.83 16.77 -13.79
CA PHE A 52 -1.32 15.55 -13.17
C PHE A 52 -1.47 14.35 -14.11
N LEU A 53 -2.63 14.18 -14.74
CA LEU A 53 -2.88 13.11 -15.73
C LEU A 53 -2.00 13.24 -16.97
N ALA A 54 -1.76 14.45 -17.45
CA ALA A 54 -0.85 14.69 -18.58
C ALA A 54 0.59 14.30 -18.22
N THR A 55 1.06 14.67 -17.04
CA THR A 55 2.36 14.27 -16.52
C THR A 55 2.47 12.75 -16.34
N MET A 56 1.42 12.12 -15.81
CA MET A 56 1.34 10.67 -15.61
C MET A 56 1.48 9.90 -16.93
N ARG A 57 0.82 10.35 -18.01
CA ARG A 57 0.90 9.72 -19.33
C ARG A 57 2.29 9.76 -19.95
N GLY A 58 3.07 10.79 -19.65
CA GLY A 58 4.45 10.96 -20.11
C GLY A 58 5.51 10.28 -19.23
N ALA A 59 5.14 9.77 -18.06
CA ALA A 59 6.06 9.20 -17.09
C ALA A 59 6.45 7.75 -17.43
N GLU A 60 7.59 7.31 -16.85
CA GLU A 60 7.91 5.89 -16.76
C GLU A 60 6.86 5.15 -15.92
N LEU A 61 6.72 3.85 -16.13
CA LEU A 61 5.68 3.05 -15.47
C LEU A 61 5.89 2.99 -13.95
N ALA A 62 7.09 2.56 -13.52
CA ALA A 62 7.53 2.57 -12.13
C ALA A 62 8.96 3.14 -12.07
N PRO A 63 9.16 4.40 -11.61
CA PRO A 63 10.46 5.07 -11.73
C PRO A 63 11.52 4.57 -10.75
N LEU A 64 11.13 4.03 -9.58
CA LEU A 64 12.04 3.68 -8.49
C LEU A 64 11.69 2.33 -7.82
N PRO A 65 11.60 1.21 -8.57
CA PRO A 65 11.19 -0.08 -8.00
C PRO A 65 12.19 -0.62 -6.97
N GLU A 66 13.49 -0.33 -7.14
CA GLU A 66 14.56 -0.74 -6.20
C GLU A 66 14.45 0.01 -4.87
N LYS A 67 14.19 1.32 -4.90
CA LYS A 67 14.00 2.12 -3.66
C LYS A 67 12.77 1.70 -2.87
N ALA A 68 11.68 1.35 -3.53
CA ALA A 68 10.50 0.82 -2.85
C ALA A 68 10.84 -0.48 -2.10
N ASN A 69 11.67 -1.33 -2.69
CA ASN A 69 12.18 -2.54 -2.02
C ASN A 69 13.05 -2.22 -0.81
N GLU A 70 14.03 -1.33 -0.97
CA GLU A 70 14.93 -0.92 0.12
C GLU A 70 14.12 -0.32 1.29
N GLN A 71 13.19 0.57 1.01
CA GLN A 71 12.44 1.30 2.04
C GLN A 71 11.43 0.43 2.80
N HIS A 72 10.81 -0.54 2.14
CA HIS A 72 9.74 -1.34 2.75
C HIS A 72 10.18 -2.77 3.15
N TYR A 73 11.29 -3.30 2.61
CA TYR A 73 11.60 -4.72 2.74
C TYR A 73 13.02 -5.05 3.18
N GLU A 74 13.85 -4.04 3.53
CA GLU A 74 15.16 -4.27 4.15
C GLU A 74 15.03 -4.83 5.58
N VAL A 75 13.92 -4.56 6.25
CA VAL A 75 13.63 -5.19 7.54
C VAL A 75 13.31 -6.66 7.31
N PRO A 76 13.96 -7.58 8.05
CA PRO A 76 13.71 -9.01 7.91
C PRO A 76 12.24 -9.39 8.08
N ALA A 77 11.79 -10.45 7.37
CA ALA A 77 10.43 -10.98 7.44
C ALA A 77 9.92 -11.24 8.87
N ALA A 78 10.84 -11.45 9.83
CA ALA A 78 10.53 -11.63 11.25
C ALA A 78 9.87 -10.38 11.86
N PHE A 79 10.31 -9.16 11.49
CA PHE A 79 9.66 -7.91 11.92
C PHE A 79 8.18 -7.90 11.57
N PHE A 80 7.86 -8.15 10.31
CA PHE A 80 6.47 -8.19 9.85
C PHE A 80 5.68 -9.33 10.49
N GLY A 81 6.36 -10.43 10.85
CA GLY A 81 5.73 -11.54 11.57
C GLY A 81 5.29 -11.19 12.98
N THR A 82 5.96 -10.24 13.62
CA THR A 82 5.65 -9.78 14.98
C THR A 82 4.70 -8.57 14.98
N VAL A 83 4.86 -7.66 14.03
CA VAL A 83 4.11 -6.39 13.97
C VAL A 83 2.73 -6.55 13.34
N LEU A 84 2.63 -7.33 12.25
CA LEU A 84 1.37 -7.58 11.55
C LEU A 84 0.56 -8.68 12.24
N GLY A 85 -0.69 -8.86 11.81
CA GLY A 85 -1.50 -9.98 12.26
C GLY A 85 -1.13 -11.32 11.59
N LYS A 86 -1.91 -12.34 11.89
CA LYS A 86 -1.65 -13.73 11.45
C LYS A 86 -1.51 -13.93 9.95
N ASN A 87 -2.18 -13.09 9.16
CA ASN A 87 -2.12 -13.16 7.70
C ASN A 87 -1.01 -12.27 7.11
N ARG A 88 -0.27 -11.52 7.92
CA ARG A 88 0.80 -10.61 7.51
C ARG A 88 0.37 -9.59 6.45
N LYS A 89 -0.82 -9.02 6.62
CA LYS A 89 -1.34 -8.02 5.69
C LYS A 89 -0.71 -6.65 5.95
N TYR A 90 0.28 -6.29 5.14
CA TYR A 90 0.96 -4.99 5.19
C TYR A 90 0.29 -3.97 4.29
N SER A 91 -0.99 -3.72 4.58
CA SER A 91 -1.88 -2.73 3.94
C SER A 91 -3.09 -2.50 4.82
N SER A 92 -3.94 -1.51 4.52
CA SER A 92 -5.14 -1.23 5.31
C SER A 92 -6.00 -2.46 5.54
N CYS A 93 -6.41 -2.69 6.79
CA CYS A 93 -7.35 -3.75 7.17
C CYS A 93 -8.77 -3.20 7.29
N TYR A 94 -9.77 -4.07 7.22
CA TYR A 94 -11.17 -3.72 7.36
C TYR A 94 -11.67 -4.02 8.78
N TRP A 95 -12.18 -3.00 9.45
CA TRP A 95 -12.66 -3.07 10.82
C TRP A 95 -14.17 -2.81 10.88
N PRO A 96 -15.02 -3.70 10.36
CA PRO A 96 -16.46 -3.53 10.50
C PRO A 96 -16.89 -3.63 11.96
N GLU A 97 -18.17 -3.31 12.22
CA GLU A 97 -18.75 -3.45 13.55
C GLU A 97 -18.53 -4.86 14.11
N GLY A 98 -18.14 -4.94 15.37
CA GLY A 98 -17.83 -6.21 16.06
C GLY A 98 -16.40 -6.75 15.84
N VAL A 99 -15.62 -6.21 14.90
CA VAL A 99 -14.21 -6.57 14.72
C VAL A 99 -13.33 -5.76 15.67
N VAL A 100 -12.64 -6.45 16.57
CA VAL A 100 -11.87 -5.83 17.67
C VAL A 100 -10.38 -6.21 17.69
N SER A 101 -9.95 -7.14 16.83
CA SER A 101 -8.53 -7.55 16.75
C SER A 101 -7.97 -7.38 15.33
N LEU A 102 -6.64 -7.19 15.25
CA LEU A 102 -5.94 -7.07 13.97
C LEU A 102 -6.12 -8.32 13.11
N ASP A 103 -6.02 -9.52 13.70
CA ASP A 103 -6.21 -10.79 12.99
C ASP A 103 -7.60 -10.93 12.35
N ALA A 104 -8.62 -10.48 13.07
CA ALA A 104 -9.99 -10.47 12.56
C ALA A 104 -10.17 -9.42 11.45
N ALA A 105 -9.55 -8.25 11.61
CA ALA A 105 -9.58 -7.18 10.61
C ALA A 105 -8.84 -7.56 9.31
N GLU A 106 -7.69 -8.24 9.43
CA GLU A 106 -7.01 -8.83 8.26
C GLU A 106 -7.91 -9.80 7.52
N THR A 107 -8.53 -10.75 8.24
CA THR A 107 -9.43 -11.74 7.66
C THR A 107 -10.63 -11.08 6.98
N ALA A 108 -11.30 -10.15 7.65
CA ALA A 108 -12.44 -9.42 7.09
C ALA A 108 -12.05 -8.63 5.82
N SER A 109 -10.83 -8.10 5.79
CA SER A 109 -10.29 -7.41 4.61
C SER A 109 -10.05 -8.36 3.43
N LEU A 110 -9.47 -9.52 3.69
CA LEU A 110 -9.20 -10.54 2.66
C LEU A 110 -10.51 -11.13 2.11
N ASP A 111 -11.49 -11.38 2.98
CA ASP A 111 -12.84 -11.82 2.59
C ASP A 111 -13.52 -10.78 1.68
N ALA A 112 -13.54 -9.50 2.09
CA ALA A 112 -14.12 -8.42 1.30
C ALA A 112 -13.40 -8.25 -0.06
N THR A 113 -12.08 -8.43 -0.09
CA THR A 113 -11.30 -8.40 -1.34
C THR A 113 -11.73 -9.53 -2.28
N CYS A 114 -11.79 -10.77 -1.80
CA CYS A 114 -12.22 -11.93 -2.58
C CYS A 114 -13.64 -11.76 -3.13
N GLU A 115 -14.56 -11.28 -2.29
CA GLU A 115 -15.94 -10.99 -2.68
C GLU A 115 -16.02 -9.91 -3.76
N ARG A 116 -15.39 -8.75 -3.53
CA ARG A 116 -15.43 -7.60 -4.45
C ARG A 116 -14.72 -7.89 -5.77
N ALA A 117 -13.63 -8.66 -5.76
CA ALA A 117 -12.97 -9.13 -6.97
C ALA A 117 -13.78 -10.19 -7.74
N GLY A 118 -14.84 -10.75 -7.12
CA GLY A 118 -15.66 -11.81 -7.70
C GLY A 118 -14.86 -13.09 -7.92
N LEU A 119 -14.01 -13.45 -6.94
CA LEU A 119 -13.20 -14.66 -7.01
C LEU A 119 -14.09 -15.90 -6.82
N LYS A 120 -13.76 -16.95 -7.57
CA LYS A 120 -14.43 -18.25 -7.53
C LYS A 120 -13.40 -19.36 -7.69
N ASP A 121 -13.70 -20.54 -7.20
CA ASP A 121 -12.82 -21.68 -7.41
C ASP A 121 -12.71 -22.05 -8.88
N GLY A 122 -11.55 -22.60 -9.28
CA GLY A 122 -11.24 -22.97 -10.65
C GLY A 122 -10.74 -21.83 -11.56
N GLN A 123 -10.48 -20.62 -11.01
CA GLN A 123 -9.97 -19.48 -11.77
C GLN A 123 -8.44 -19.43 -11.80
N HIS A 124 -7.89 -18.86 -12.87
CA HIS A 124 -6.51 -18.36 -12.91
C HIS A 124 -6.49 -16.92 -12.42
N VAL A 125 -5.81 -16.67 -11.31
CA VAL A 125 -5.73 -15.36 -10.67
C VAL A 125 -4.29 -14.85 -10.69
N LEU A 126 -4.08 -13.60 -11.10
CA LEU A 126 -2.80 -12.89 -10.98
C LEU A 126 -2.92 -11.84 -9.86
N GLU A 127 -2.03 -11.91 -8.89
CA GLU A 127 -1.86 -10.86 -7.88
C GLU A 127 -0.64 -10.00 -8.20
N LEU A 128 -0.85 -8.70 -8.36
CA LEU A 128 0.19 -7.71 -8.64
C LEU A 128 0.64 -7.06 -7.33
N GLY A 129 1.91 -7.25 -6.97
CA GLY A 129 2.46 -6.73 -5.72
C GLY A 129 2.02 -7.55 -4.50
N CYS A 130 2.38 -8.82 -4.45
CA CYS A 130 1.87 -9.76 -3.44
C CYS A 130 2.40 -9.54 -2.00
N GLY A 131 3.39 -8.65 -1.80
CA GLY A 131 3.98 -8.39 -0.50
C GLY A 131 4.43 -9.69 0.21
N TRP A 132 4.04 -9.88 1.46
CA TRP A 132 4.32 -11.09 2.23
C TRP A 132 3.35 -12.24 1.96
N GLY A 133 2.56 -12.17 0.88
CA GLY A 133 1.67 -13.23 0.44
C GLY A 133 0.36 -13.34 1.22
N SER A 134 -0.05 -12.27 1.89
CA SER A 134 -1.29 -12.26 2.67
C SER A 134 -2.49 -12.71 1.86
N LEU A 135 -2.75 -12.03 0.73
CA LEU A 135 -3.87 -12.38 -0.15
C LEU A 135 -3.55 -13.64 -0.98
N THR A 136 -2.31 -13.83 -1.45
CA THR A 136 -1.87 -15.02 -2.20
C THR A 136 -2.22 -16.31 -1.47
N LEU A 137 -1.74 -16.43 -0.22
CA LEU A 137 -1.93 -17.64 0.59
C LEU A 137 -3.40 -17.84 0.98
N PHE A 138 -4.09 -16.73 1.29
CA PHE A 138 -5.52 -16.78 1.62
C PHE A 138 -6.37 -17.25 0.43
N MET A 139 -6.10 -16.74 -0.78
CA MET A 139 -6.78 -17.20 -2.00
C MET A 139 -6.48 -18.68 -2.29
N ALA A 140 -5.21 -19.08 -2.16
CA ALA A 140 -4.79 -20.45 -2.45
C ALA A 140 -5.45 -21.48 -1.51
N GLU A 141 -5.61 -21.12 -0.23
CA GLU A 141 -6.28 -21.98 0.76
C GLU A 141 -7.79 -22.03 0.52
N ARG A 142 -8.41 -20.89 0.20
CA ARG A 142 -9.85 -20.76 0.02
C ARG A 142 -10.35 -21.33 -1.31
N TYR A 143 -9.55 -21.27 -2.36
CA TYR A 143 -9.89 -21.67 -3.73
C TYR A 143 -8.89 -22.72 -4.23
N ALA A 144 -9.00 -23.92 -3.68
CA ALA A 144 -8.04 -25.01 -3.92
C ALA A 144 -7.97 -25.48 -5.40
N GLY A 145 -9.04 -25.29 -6.16
CA GLY A 145 -9.09 -25.57 -7.59
C GLY A 145 -8.58 -24.44 -8.49
N SER A 146 -8.28 -23.27 -7.92
CA SER A 146 -7.73 -22.11 -8.64
C SER A 146 -6.22 -22.18 -8.70
N LEU A 147 -5.60 -21.56 -9.74
CA LEU A 147 -4.17 -21.30 -9.79
C LEU A 147 -3.90 -19.82 -9.45
N ILE A 148 -3.09 -19.58 -8.41
CA ILE A 148 -2.75 -18.25 -7.95
C ILE A 148 -1.32 -17.94 -8.38
N THR A 149 -1.15 -17.00 -9.31
CA THR A 149 0.14 -16.45 -9.72
C THR A 149 0.35 -15.14 -8.98
N ALA A 150 1.43 -15.03 -8.23
CA ALA A 150 1.76 -13.86 -7.42
C ALA A 150 3.03 -13.19 -7.95
N LEU A 151 2.97 -11.89 -8.25
CA LEU A 151 4.09 -11.10 -8.73
C LEU A 151 4.67 -10.26 -7.59
N SER A 152 5.98 -10.34 -7.38
CA SER A 152 6.76 -9.48 -6.49
C SER A 152 8.10 -9.15 -7.13
N ASN A 153 8.66 -7.98 -6.80
CA ASN A 153 10.04 -7.62 -7.16
C ASN A 153 11.05 -8.05 -6.08
N SER A 154 10.62 -8.77 -5.02
CA SER A 154 11.45 -9.18 -3.89
C SER A 154 11.65 -10.70 -3.81
N ASN A 155 12.91 -11.13 -3.88
CA ASN A 155 13.27 -12.53 -3.69
C ASN A 155 13.04 -13.04 -2.25
N SER A 156 13.13 -12.17 -1.25
CA SER A 156 12.88 -12.53 0.15
C SER A 156 11.39 -12.84 0.36
N GLN A 157 10.50 -12.04 -0.20
CA GLN A 157 9.05 -12.26 -0.20
C GLN A 157 8.70 -13.57 -0.91
N ARG A 158 9.25 -13.82 -2.10
CA ARG A 158 9.06 -15.08 -2.81
C ARG A 158 9.44 -16.29 -1.96
N LYS A 159 10.66 -16.29 -1.40
CA LYS A 159 11.13 -17.40 -0.55
C LYS A 159 10.21 -17.64 0.64
N TYR A 160 9.73 -16.57 1.26
CA TYR A 160 8.79 -16.67 2.38
C TYR A 160 7.46 -17.29 1.93
N ILE A 161 6.84 -16.77 0.86
CA ILE A 161 5.54 -17.26 0.36
C ILE A 161 5.64 -18.73 -0.04
N GLU A 162 6.67 -19.12 -0.80
CA GLU A 162 6.89 -20.51 -1.21
C GLU A 162 7.12 -21.45 -0.01
N GLY A 163 7.85 -20.96 1.02
CA GLY A 163 8.05 -21.69 2.28
C GLY A 163 6.75 -21.91 3.03
N GLU A 164 5.95 -20.87 3.15
CA GLU A 164 4.67 -20.89 3.84
C GLU A 164 3.62 -21.74 3.08
N ALA A 165 3.59 -21.65 1.76
CA ALA A 165 2.74 -22.50 0.91
C ALA A 165 3.07 -23.98 1.12
N ARG A 166 4.36 -24.36 1.11
CA ARG A 166 4.80 -25.73 1.42
C ARG A 166 4.38 -26.17 2.82
N ARG A 167 4.55 -25.31 3.83
CA ARG A 167 4.17 -25.61 5.22
C ARG A 167 2.67 -25.88 5.37
N ARG A 168 1.84 -25.14 4.58
CA ARG A 168 0.36 -25.32 4.57
C ARG A 168 -0.11 -26.39 3.59
N GLY A 169 0.78 -27.02 2.81
CA GLY A 169 0.39 -28.02 1.80
C GLY A 169 -0.31 -27.43 0.58
N LEU A 170 -0.14 -26.14 0.30
CA LEU A 170 -0.72 -25.47 -0.86
C LEU A 170 0.12 -25.76 -2.10
N THR A 171 -0.49 -26.35 -3.14
CA THR A 171 0.17 -26.72 -4.40
C THR A 171 -0.22 -25.84 -5.58
N ASN A 172 -1.13 -24.91 -5.36
CA ASN A 172 -1.76 -24.06 -6.37
C ASN A 172 -1.23 -22.61 -6.37
N VAL A 173 -0.02 -22.39 -5.83
CA VAL A 173 0.65 -21.10 -5.78
C VAL A 173 1.89 -21.10 -6.68
N ARG A 174 2.02 -20.08 -7.54
CA ARG A 174 3.22 -19.78 -8.34
C ARG A 174 3.68 -18.36 -8.01
N VAL A 175 4.90 -18.19 -7.50
CA VAL A 175 5.46 -16.85 -7.24
C VAL A 175 6.50 -16.49 -8.29
N ILE A 176 6.34 -15.33 -8.91
CA ILE A 176 7.24 -14.78 -9.93
C ILE A 176 7.93 -13.57 -9.32
N THR A 177 9.28 -13.57 -9.33
CA THR A 177 10.06 -12.38 -8.99
C THR A 177 10.40 -11.65 -10.28
N CYS A 178 9.77 -10.49 -10.48
CA CYS A 178 9.99 -9.66 -11.67
C CYS A 178 9.61 -8.20 -11.37
N ASP A 179 10.33 -7.27 -11.98
CA ASP A 179 9.94 -5.86 -11.98
C ASP A 179 8.71 -5.69 -12.89
N PHE A 180 7.71 -4.95 -12.39
CA PHE A 180 6.49 -4.64 -13.15
C PHE A 180 6.78 -3.90 -14.47
N ASN A 181 7.86 -3.12 -14.54
CA ASN A 181 8.28 -2.41 -15.77
C ASN A 181 8.55 -3.34 -16.95
N VAL A 182 9.02 -4.55 -16.69
CA VAL A 182 9.43 -5.52 -17.70
C VAL A 182 8.58 -6.80 -17.68
N TYR A 183 7.69 -6.93 -16.70
CA TYR A 183 6.80 -8.08 -16.64
C TYR A 183 5.84 -8.08 -17.82
N ASN A 184 5.78 -9.22 -18.50
CA ASN A 184 4.76 -9.52 -19.49
C ASN A 184 4.28 -10.95 -19.28
N ALA A 185 2.97 -11.10 -19.10
CA ALA A 185 2.40 -12.41 -18.87
C ALA A 185 2.39 -13.23 -20.17
N ASP A 186 2.78 -14.50 -20.07
CA ASP A 186 2.71 -15.50 -21.14
C ASP A 186 1.37 -16.23 -21.22
N GLU A 187 0.47 -15.94 -20.26
CA GLU A 187 -0.87 -16.50 -20.13
C GLU A 187 -1.91 -15.41 -19.80
N GLN A 188 -3.18 -15.74 -19.91
CA GLN A 188 -4.27 -14.83 -19.56
C GLN A 188 -5.00 -15.30 -18.29
N PHE A 189 -5.51 -14.31 -17.52
CA PHE A 189 -6.12 -14.52 -16.22
C PHE A 189 -7.62 -14.21 -16.23
N ASP A 190 -8.37 -14.98 -15.43
CA ASP A 190 -9.78 -14.71 -15.16
C ASP A 190 -9.94 -13.49 -14.27
N ARG A 191 -9.01 -13.32 -13.34
CA ARG A 191 -8.96 -12.19 -12.38
C ARG A 191 -7.54 -11.69 -12.22
N ILE A 192 -7.43 -10.38 -12.14
CA ILE A 192 -6.20 -9.72 -11.69
C ILE A 192 -6.57 -8.91 -10.44
N VAL A 193 -5.75 -9.00 -9.40
CA VAL A 193 -5.95 -8.27 -8.14
C VAL A 193 -4.69 -7.51 -7.78
N SER A 194 -4.84 -6.31 -7.19
CA SER A 194 -3.73 -5.50 -6.70
C SER A 194 -4.13 -4.76 -5.44
N ILE A 195 -3.28 -4.83 -4.41
CA ILE A 195 -3.49 -4.22 -3.10
C ILE A 195 -2.32 -3.32 -2.78
N GLU A 196 -2.57 -2.00 -2.70
CA GLU A 196 -1.59 -0.95 -2.33
C GLU A 196 -0.24 -1.10 -3.07
N MET A 197 -0.32 -1.25 -4.39
CA MET A 197 0.84 -1.31 -5.28
C MET A 197 0.81 -0.19 -6.33
N PHE A 198 -0.37 0.20 -6.80
CA PHE A 198 -0.52 1.21 -7.85
C PHE A 198 -0.05 2.60 -7.41
N GLU A 199 -0.01 2.88 -6.12
CA GLU A 199 0.54 4.11 -5.55
C GLU A 199 2.05 4.28 -5.84
N HIS A 200 2.75 3.19 -6.13
CA HIS A 200 4.15 3.18 -6.54
C HIS A 200 4.34 3.32 -8.05
N LEU A 201 3.26 3.26 -8.85
CA LEU A 201 3.29 3.44 -10.29
C LEU A 201 3.01 4.90 -10.68
N ARG A 202 3.74 5.41 -11.65
CA ARG A 202 3.57 6.78 -12.16
C ARG A 202 2.70 6.84 -13.41
N ASN A 203 2.61 5.78 -14.19
CA ASN A 203 1.84 5.74 -15.45
C ASN A 203 0.70 4.71 -15.36
N TRP A 204 -0.40 5.12 -14.74
CA TRP A 204 -1.57 4.26 -14.60
C TRP A 204 -2.21 3.89 -15.95
N PRO A 205 -2.36 4.79 -16.95
CA PRO A 205 -2.88 4.39 -18.26
C PRO A 205 -2.10 3.22 -18.86
N ARG A 206 -0.77 3.27 -18.82
CA ARG A 206 0.07 2.18 -19.32
C ARG A 206 -0.07 0.91 -18.47
N ALA A 207 -0.17 1.05 -17.14
CA ALA A 207 -0.41 -0.09 -16.25
C ALA A 207 -1.76 -0.76 -16.55
N PHE A 208 -2.81 0.03 -16.76
CA PHE A 208 -4.15 -0.46 -17.11
C PHE A 208 -4.17 -1.17 -18.46
N ALA A 209 -3.46 -0.64 -19.47
CA ALA A 209 -3.31 -1.31 -20.76
C ALA A 209 -2.61 -2.68 -20.63
N SER A 210 -1.54 -2.76 -19.82
CA SER A 210 -0.86 -4.02 -19.51
C SER A 210 -1.81 -5.01 -18.83
N VAL A 211 -2.51 -4.58 -17.78
CA VAL A 211 -3.50 -5.39 -17.07
C VAL A 211 -4.59 -5.90 -18.01
N ALA A 212 -5.11 -5.03 -18.88
CA ALA A 212 -6.12 -5.41 -19.87
C ALA A 212 -5.61 -6.47 -20.84
N SER A 213 -4.34 -6.38 -21.27
CA SER A 213 -3.74 -7.36 -22.19
C SER A 213 -3.63 -8.76 -21.55
N TRP A 214 -3.41 -8.84 -20.23
CA TRP A 214 -3.29 -10.08 -19.47
C TRP A 214 -4.64 -10.68 -19.05
N LEU A 215 -5.73 -9.93 -19.17
CA LEU A 215 -7.07 -10.45 -18.85
C LEU A 215 -7.64 -11.26 -20.02
N LYS A 216 -8.29 -12.38 -19.70
CA LYS A 216 -9.17 -13.12 -20.63
C LYS A 216 -10.34 -12.22 -21.07
N PRO A 217 -11.06 -12.55 -22.16
CA PRO A 217 -12.37 -11.96 -22.42
C PRO A 217 -13.28 -12.14 -21.20
N ASN A 218 -13.98 -11.07 -20.79
CA ASN A 218 -14.78 -10.99 -19.55
C ASN A 218 -13.97 -11.12 -18.23
N GLY A 219 -12.63 -11.08 -18.32
CA GLY A 219 -11.75 -11.01 -17.15
C GLY A 219 -11.93 -9.70 -16.40
N ARG A 220 -11.65 -9.71 -15.09
CA ARG A 220 -11.84 -8.53 -14.22
C ARG A 220 -10.58 -8.19 -13.46
N PHE A 221 -10.38 -6.90 -13.26
CA PHE A 221 -9.32 -6.33 -12.46
C PHE A 221 -9.89 -5.66 -11.21
N PHE A 222 -9.45 -6.13 -10.05
CA PHE A 222 -9.75 -5.51 -8.77
C PHE A 222 -8.54 -4.74 -8.28
N MET A 223 -8.74 -3.48 -7.89
CA MET A 223 -7.70 -2.60 -7.37
C MET A 223 -8.13 -2.02 -6.03
N HIS A 224 -7.26 -2.12 -5.03
CA HIS A 224 -7.35 -1.49 -3.73
C HIS A 224 -6.18 -0.53 -3.60
N VAL A 225 -6.46 0.75 -3.40
CA VAL A 225 -5.48 1.80 -3.21
C VAL A 225 -5.91 2.74 -2.11
N PHE A 226 -4.96 3.33 -1.38
CA PHE A 226 -5.26 4.49 -0.59
C PHE A 226 -5.45 5.71 -1.50
N ALA A 227 -6.24 6.70 -1.06
CA ALA A 227 -6.54 7.87 -1.87
C ALA A 227 -6.83 9.10 -1.01
N HIS A 228 -6.53 10.28 -1.56
CA HIS A 228 -7.07 11.55 -1.09
C HIS A 228 -8.44 11.79 -1.74
N ARG A 229 -9.34 12.46 -1.02
CA ARG A 229 -10.71 12.71 -1.46
C ARG A 229 -10.80 13.41 -2.82
N ASP A 230 -10.04 14.48 -3.02
CA ASP A 230 -10.29 15.43 -4.10
C ASP A 230 -9.14 15.53 -5.12
N ALA A 231 -7.88 15.48 -4.68
CA ALA A 231 -6.73 15.81 -5.53
C ALA A 231 -5.60 14.78 -5.44
N PRO A 232 -5.02 14.34 -6.57
CA PRO A 232 -3.82 13.52 -6.56
C PRO A 232 -2.59 14.41 -6.34
N TYR A 233 -1.55 13.87 -5.72
CA TYR A 233 -0.26 14.56 -5.59
C TYR A 233 0.92 13.58 -5.51
N PRO A 234 2.10 13.94 -6.07
CA PRO A 234 3.27 13.09 -6.01
C PRO A 234 3.92 13.18 -4.62
N PHE A 235 4.52 12.07 -4.20
CA PHE A 235 5.44 12.08 -3.07
C PHE A 235 6.82 12.52 -3.57
N VAL A 236 7.17 13.76 -3.26
CA VAL A 236 8.43 14.40 -3.64
C VAL A 236 9.21 14.81 -2.40
N GLU A 237 10.52 14.77 -2.50
CA GLU A 237 11.43 15.23 -1.46
C GLU A 237 11.87 16.65 -1.78
N ARG A 238 11.11 17.67 -1.32
CA ARG A 238 11.43 19.09 -1.48
C ARG A 238 12.26 19.59 -0.32
N ASP A 239 11.93 19.11 0.88
CA ASP A 239 12.59 19.53 2.10
C ASP A 239 12.41 18.50 3.25
N ALA A 240 12.92 18.84 4.45
CA ALA A 240 12.91 17.94 5.59
C ALA A 240 11.51 17.57 6.10
N THR A 241 10.44 18.31 5.74
CA THR A 241 9.06 17.98 6.11
C THR A 241 8.46 16.88 5.23
N ASP A 242 9.05 16.62 4.06
CA ASP A 242 8.67 15.50 3.19
C ASP A 242 9.31 14.18 3.69
N TRP A 243 9.36 14.02 5.02
CA TRP A 243 10.02 12.91 5.70
C TRP A 243 9.51 11.52 5.26
N MET A 244 8.19 11.37 5.05
CA MET A 244 7.59 10.12 4.55
C MET A 244 8.08 9.78 3.14
N SER A 245 8.11 10.77 2.25
CA SER A 245 8.62 10.59 0.88
C SER A 245 10.08 10.15 0.89
N LYS A 246 10.89 10.70 1.79
CA LYS A 246 12.31 10.40 1.90
C LYS A 246 12.58 8.98 2.37
N HIS A 247 11.88 8.51 3.41
CA HIS A 247 12.23 7.29 4.13
C HIS A 247 11.38 6.08 3.77
N PHE A 248 10.12 6.29 3.25
CA PHE A 248 9.18 5.19 3.04
C PHE A 248 8.47 5.22 1.68
N PHE A 249 8.29 6.37 1.02
CA PHE A 249 7.50 6.46 -0.21
C PHE A 249 8.19 7.25 -1.32
N SER A 250 9.52 7.03 -1.52
CA SER A 250 10.22 7.66 -2.63
C SER A 250 9.60 7.28 -3.97
N GLY A 251 9.27 8.29 -4.77
CA GLY A 251 8.75 8.08 -6.12
C GLY A 251 7.28 7.65 -6.21
N GLY A 252 6.60 7.42 -5.10
CA GLY A 252 5.17 7.13 -5.06
C GLY A 252 4.27 8.36 -5.23
N MET A 253 2.97 8.16 -5.09
CA MET A 253 1.97 9.23 -5.13
C MET A 253 0.79 8.92 -4.20
N MET A 254 0.07 9.96 -3.83
CA MET A 254 -1.29 9.89 -3.30
C MET A 254 -2.24 10.07 -4.48
N PRO A 255 -2.97 9.04 -4.93
CA PRO A 255 -3.99 9.21 -5.95
C PRO A 255 -5.21 9.96 -5.37
N SER A 256 -5.98 10.64 -6.23
CA SER A 256 -7.34 11.03 -5.87
C SER A 256 -8.31 9.86 -6.00
N ASP A 257 -9.43 9.96 -5.30
CA ASP A 257 -10.47 8.92 -5.34
C ASP A 257 -11.08 8.69 -6.74
N ASP A 258 -10.96 9.65 -7.62
CA ASP A 258 -11.43 9.56 -9.00
C ASP A 258 -10.34 9.29 -10.05
N LEU A 259 -9.06 9.27 -9.66
CA LEU A 259 -7.95 9.14 -10.59
C LEU A 259 -8.07 7.91 -11.51
N ALA A 260 -8.48 6.78 -10.96
CA ALA A 260 -8.67 5.55 -11.72
C ALA A 260 -9.77 5.65 -12.79
N LEU A 261 -10.72 6.58 -12.62
CA LEU A 261 -11.82 6.79 -13.57
C LEU A 261 -11.34 7.42 -14.89
N HIS A 262 -10.17 8.06 -14.86
CA HIS A 262 -9.54 8.67 -16.05
C HIS A 262 -8.69 7.70 -16.87
N CYS A 263 -8.63 6.42 -16.45
CA CYS A 263 -7.80 5.37 -17.07
C CYS A 263 -8.65 4.25 -17.67
N GLN A 264 -9.77 4.59 -18.34
CA GLN A 264 -10.74 3.61 -18.84
C GLN A 264 -10.65 3.34 -20.36
N ASP A 265 -9.46 3.52 -20.96
CA ASP A 265 -9.30 3.26 -22.40
C ASP A 265 -9.47 1.76 -22.72
N ASP A 266 -8.82 0.88 -21.94
CA ASP A 266 -8.81 -0.58 -22.15
C ASP A 266 -9.66 -1.35 -21.14
N LEU A 267 -10.00 -0.73 -20.02
CA LEU A 267 -10.81 -1.28 -18.94
C LEU A 267 -12.02 -0.40 -18.68
N ARG A 268 -13.13 -1.01 -18.29
CA ARG A 268 -14.38 -0.31 -17.92
C ARG A 268 -14.65 -0.51 -16.44
N LEU A 269 -14.87 0.57 -15.68
CA LEU A 269 -15.31 0.47 -14.29
C LEU A 269 -16.69 -0.18 -14.19
N LEU A 270 -16.81 -1.19 -13.33
CA LEU A 270 -18.06 -1.85 -12.97
C LEU A 270 -18.61 -1.35 -11.65
N GLN A 271 -17.74 -1.31 -10.62
CA GLN A 271 -18.12 -0.96 -9.25
C GLN A 271 -16.99 -0.25 -8.54
N ARG A 272 -17.33 0.58 -7.54
CA ARG A 272 -16.41 1.26 -6.64
C ARG A 272 -16.95 1.22 -5.21
N TRP A 273 -16.04 1.01 -4.25
CA TRP A 273 -16.33 1.05 -2.82
C TRP A 273 -15.28 1.90 -2.11
N ARG A 274 -15.59 2.34 -0.92
CA ARG A 274 -14.67 3.06 -0.03
C ARG A 274 -14.70 2.42 1.34
N TRP A 275 -13.56 2.41 1.99
CA TRP A 275 -13.43 2.26 3.42
C TRP A 275 -12.91 3.58 3.94
N ASP A 276 -13.62 4.23 4.87
CA ASP A 276 -13.13 5.49 5.45
C ASP A 276 -11.76 5.31 6.11
N GLY A 277 -11.06 6.42 6.31
CA GLY A 277 -9.68 6.38 6.81
C GLY A 277 -9.54 5.77 8.19
N THR A 278 -10.61 5.72 9.00
CA THR A 278 -10.53 5.16 10.36
C THR A 278 -10.18 3.67 10.36
N HIS A 279 -10.43 2.95 9.28
CA HIS A 279 -9.98 1.58 9.10
C HIS A 279 -8.45 1.49 9.04
N TYR A 280 -7.81 2.36 8.27
CA TYR A 280 -6.34 2.39 8.19
C TYR A 280 -5.72 2.98 9.47
N GLN A 281 -6.36 4.00 10.06
CA GLN A 281 -5.98 4.53 11.37
C GLN A 281 -5.88 3.40 12.40
N ARG A 282 -6.93 2.59 12.57
CA ARG A 282 -6.96 1.46 13.51
C ARG A 282 -5.92 0.40 13.17
N THR A 283 -5.71 0.14 11.90
CA THR A 283 -4.70 -0.81 11.43
C THR A 283 -3.29 -0.37 11.83
N SER A 284 -2.94 0.88 11.55
CA SER A 284 -1.63 1.43 11.87
C SER A 284 -1.39 1.56 13.38
N ALA A 285 -2.43 1.93 14.14
CA ALA A 285 -2.38 1.94 15.60
C ALA A 285 -2.12 0.52 16.17
N ALA A 286 -2.73 -0.51 15.59
CA ALA A 286 -2.49 -1.89 15.99
C ALA A 286 -1.06 -2.35 15.67
N TRP A 287 -0.51 -1.99 14.51
CA TRP A 287 0.90 -2.27 14.16
C TRP A 287 1.87 -1.57 15.13
N LEU A 288 1.63 -0.29 15.45
CA LEU A 288 2.44 0.44 16.42
C LEU A 288 2.38 -0.20 17.80
N HIS A 289 1.19 -0.59 18.24
CA HIS A 289 0.99 -1.28 19.51
C HIS A 289 1.78 -2.60 19.57
N ASN A 290 1.68 -3.43 18.54
CA ASN A 290 2.42 -4.69 18.46
C ASN A 290 3.92 -4.45 18.46
N MET A 291 4.41 -3.49 17.69
CA MET A 291 5.82 -3.12 17.65
C MET A 291 6.32 -2.72 19.04
N ASP A 292 5.63 -1.82 19.74
CA ASP A 292 6.01 -1.34 21.05
C ASP A 292 5.95 -2.45 22.13
N ALA A 293 4.93 -3.31 22.06
CA ALA A 293 4.78 -4.45 22.98
C ALA A 293 5.91 -5.48 22.85
N HIS A 294 6.48 -5.64 21.66
CA HIS A 294 7.53 -6.62 21.39
C HIS A 294 8.92 -5.98 21.22
N ARG A 295 9.15 -4.80 21.80
CA ARG A 295 10.41 -4.07 21.65
C ARG A 295 11.63 -4.93 22.01
N ASN A 296 11.59 -5.66 23.12
CA ASN A 296 12.71 -6.47 23.59
C ASN A 296 13.04 -7.64 22.64
N GLU A 297 12.05 -8.16 21.93
CA GLU A 297 12.21 -9.22 20.93
C GLU A 297 12.73 -8.64 19.60
N LEU A 298 12.28 -7.45 19.21
CA LEU A 298 12.61 -6.84 17.94
C LEU A 298 13.94 -6.09 17.95
N MET A 299 14.39 -5.53 19.08
CA MET A 299 15.64 -4.75 19.11
C MET A 299 16.88 -5.54 18.67
N PRO A 300 17.10 -6.81 19.05
CA PRO A 300 18.22 -7.59 18.50
C PRO A 300 18.18 -7.73 16.97
N LEU A 301 16.98 -7.76 16.38
CA LEU A 301 16.81 -7.78 14.93
C LEU A 301 17.21 -6.43 14.30
N PHE A 302 16.82 -5.31 14.92
CA PHE A 302 17.23 -3.98 14.51
C PHE A 302 18.73 -3.77 14.62
N ASP A 303 19.34 -4.23 15.73
CA ASP A 303 20.80 -4.17 15.94
C ASP A 303 21.56 -4.93 14.84
N SER A 304 21.08 -6.13 14.47
CA SER A 304 21.69 -6.91 13.39
C SER A 304 21.50 -6.33 11.99
N THR A 305 20.41 -5.57 11.77
CA THR A 305 20.06 -5.01 10.46
C THR A 305 20.68 -3.63 10.26
N TYR A 306 20.64 -2.77 11.27
CA TYR A 306 20.97 -1.35 11.18
C TYR A 306 22.20 -0.93 11.99
N GLY A 307 22.79 -1.84 12.80
CA GLY A 307 23.98 -1.54 13.62
C GLY A 307 23.75 -0.33 14.53
N ASP A 308 24.67 0.63 14.46
CA ASP A 308 24.63 1.85 15.30
C ASP A 308 23.37 2.71 15.09
N GLU A 309 22.66 2.53 13.97
CA GLU A 309 21.41 3.25 13.67
C GLU A 309 20.14 2.51 14.15
N ALA A 310 20.25 1.38 14.84
CA ALA A 310 19.12 0.55 15.26
C ALA A 310 18.03 1.35 16.01
N ASN A 311 18.40 2.19 16.97
CA ASN A 311 17.46 3.03 17.71
C ASN A 311 16.81 4.13 16.87
N VAL A 312 17.53 4.66 15.89
CA VAL A 312 16.98 5.65 14.94
C VAL A 312 15.94 4.98 14.05
N TRP A 313 16.25 3.80 13.50
CA TRP A 313 15.31 3.05 12.67
C TRP A 313 14.11 2.52 13.47
N TRP A 314 14.31 2.13 14.74
CA TRP A 314 13.18 1.86 15.64
C TRP A 314 12.23 3.07 15.72
N THR A 315 12.78 4.25 15.95
CA THR A 315 11.97 5.48 16.01
C THR A 315 11.34 5.81 14.67
N ARG A 316 12.06 5.62 13.54
CA ARG A 316 11.52 5.86 12.20
C ARG A 316 10.33 4.96 11.88
N TRP A 317 10.36 3.68 12.23
CA TRP A 317 9.22 2.78 12.07
C TRP A 317 8.03 3.21 12.93
N ARG A 318 8.27 3.61 14.17
CA ARG A 318 7.20 4.18 15.02
C ARG A 318 6.62 5.45 14.42
N LEU A 319 7.45 6.35 13.92
CA LEU A 319 7.03 7.58 13.23
C LEU A 319 6.22 7.28 11.98
N PHE A 320 6.61 6.27 11.22
CA PHE A 320 5.86 5.82 10.05
C PHE A 320 4.44 5.39 10.45
N PHE A 321 4.31 4.49 11.42
CA PHE A 321 2.99 4.06 11.87
C PHE A 321 2.17 5.21 12.47
N MET A 322 2.76 6.08 13.30
CA MET A 322 2.08 7.26 13.81
C MET A 322 1.61 8.20 12.69
N SER A 323 2.43 8.38 11.65
CA SER A 323 2.08 9.25 10.53
C SER A 323 0.93 8.69 9.71
N VAL A 324 0.92 7.38 9.45
CA VAL A 324 -0.20 6.70 8.77
C VAL A 324 -1.48 6.76 9.63
N GLU A 325 -1.37 6.52 10.93
CA GLU A 325 -2.49 6.61 11.87
C GLU A 325 -3.11 8.01 11.87
N GLU A 326 -2.29 9.06 11.99
CA GLU A 326 -2.77 10.45 12.02
C GLU A 326 -3.29 10.93 10.66
N LEU A 327 -2.66 10.50 9.55
CA LEU A 327 -3.09 10.82 8.19
C LEU A 327 -4.50 10.30 7.93
N PHE A 328 -4.69 9.00 8.13
CA PHE A 328 -5.96 8.36 7.82
C PHE A 328 -7.04 8.63 8.88
N GLY A 329 -6.65 8.96 10.12
CA GLY A 329 -7.59 9.41 11.15
C GLY A 329 -7.99 10.88 11.04
N TYR A 330 -7.35 11.66 10.16
CA TYR A 330 -7.63 13.08 10.04
C TYR A 330 -9.07 13.33 9.58
N ASP A 331 -9.79 14.27 10.25
CA ASP A 331 -11.18 14.62 9.96
C ASP A 331 -12.09 13.36 9.97
N ASP A 332 -11.92 12.51 11.00
CA ASP A 332 -12.65 11.23 11.15
C ASP A 332 -12.60 10.33 9.91
N GLY A 333 -11.43 10.31 9.22
CA GLY A 333 -11.19 9.49 8.05
C GLY A 333 -11.84 9.98 6.77
N GLN A 334 -12.30 11.25 6.72
CA GLN A 334 -13.05 11.78 5.59
C GLN A 334 -12.20 12.57 4.59
N ARG A 335 -10.86 12.56 4.75
CA ARG A 335 -9.92 13.23 3.84
C ARG A 335 -9.05 12.26 3.07
N TRP A 336 -8.55 11.25 3.74
CA TRP A 336 -7.79 10.14 3.17
C TRP A 336 -8.45 8.84 3.57
N TRP A 337 -8.62 7.95 2.59
CA TRP A 337 -9.30 6.68 2.78
C TRP A 337 -8.77 5.59 1.85
N VAL A 338 -9.40 4.44 1.84
CA VAL A 338 -9.10 3.36 0.90
C VAL A 338 -10.22 3.27 -0.12
N SER A 339 -9.84 3.28 -1.40
CA SER A 339 -10.77 3.11 -2.51
C SER A 339 -10.56 1.75 -3.19
N HIS A 340 -11.66 1.09 -3.49
CA HIS A 340 -11.70 -0.14 -4.25
C HIS A 340 -12.39 0.09 -5.58
N TYR A 341 -11.83 -0.51 -6.62
CA TYR A 341 -12.39 -0.46 -7.97
C TYR A 341 -12.43 -1.86 -8.54
N LEU A 342 -13.52 -2.20 -9.20
CA LEU A 342 -13.64 -3.39 -10.02
C LEU A 342 -13.83 -2.95 -11.47
N PHE A 343 -12.90 -3.36 -12.31
CA PHE A 343 -12.95 -3.14 -13.75
C PHE A 343 -13.18 -4.45 -14.48
N GLU A 344 -13.69 -4.36 -15.70
CA GLU A 344 -13.67 -5.46 -16.67
C GLU A 344 -12.96 -5.02 -17.95
N LYS A 345 -12.39 -5.99 -18.67
CA LYS A 345 -11.76 -5.75 -19.97
C LYS A 345 -12.82 -5.25 -20.97
N ARG A 346 -12.47 -4.18 -21.67
CA ARG A 346 -13.26 -3.77 -22.85
C ARG A 346 -13.07 -4.79 -23.96
N VAL A 347 -14.18 -5.10 -24.65
CA VAL A 347 -14.19 -6.01 -25.80
C VAL A 347 -13.90 -5.22 -27.09
#